data_4c74dd1f65c4b76ce79974e55311b767
#
_entry.id   4c74dd1f65c4b76ce79974e55311b767
#
_cell.length_a   1.000
_cell.length_b   1.000
_cell.length_c   1.000
_cell.angle_alpha   90.00
_cell.angle_beta   90.00
_cell.angle_gamma   90.00
#
_symmetry.space_group_name_H-M   'P 1'
#
loop_
_entity.id
_entity.type
_entity.pdbx_description
1 polymer ?
#
loop_
_entity_poly.entity_id
_entity_poly.type
_entity_poly.pdbx_seq_one_letter_code
_entity_poly.pdbx_strand_id
1 'polypeptide(L)'
;MYRELPAKPNLEHLKNQAKELLHAFQQCEAAAKERFAALSASSASSPKLADALHVVAREYGFPSWPKLKEHVDSLALDPAGKLSAAVCASDADRTARLLESHPELKAQINEPMANYGGSGMQALLAAVQRTDRKTIDVLLRAGSDINARSRWWAGGIGVLDECAPEMAGFLMERGAVLDAHAAARLGMVEKLRQLVTADPSLVNARGSNGQTPLHFATTVEIAQYLLEQGADIDARDLQHESTPAQHMLRVVQARHYPRDRQDVARHLVAAGCRTDILMAAALGDLQLVRRHLDADPECIRTRVSEEYFPKQDPRSGGTIYIQIFGPQRTPHMVARDFGHEKVLQFLMERTPEDVKLTQACELGDEGTFRALLASHPNLIETLSDDDRRRLPDAAQNNNANAVRLMLAAGWPVDAKGEYQMTPLQWASWHGNAEMVREILRYRPKLELSCQHEITALGCALHGSENSWHRQTGDYAATVEALLDAGAKAPKLTDDLEASQEVHDVLRRHEERSF
;
A
#
# COMPACT_ATOMS: atom_id res chain seq x y z
N MET A 1 -22.72 -13.02 32.70
CA MET A 1 -23.99 -12.76 31.99
C MET A 1 -23.69 -11.66 30.98
N TYR A 2 -23.90 -11.91 29.68
CA TYR A 2 -23.68 -10.88 28.66
C TYR A 2 -24.79 -9.84 28.73
N ARG A 3 -24.45 -8.56 28.55
CA ARG A 3 -25.42 -7.48 28.41
C ARG A 3 -25.94 -7.45 26.97
N GLU A 4 -27.20 -7.11 26.77
CA GLU A 4 -27.73 -6.85 25.43
C GLU A 4 -27.44 -5.41 25.03
N LEU A 5 -26.99 -5.23 23.77
CA LEU A 5 -26.84 -3.89 23.20
C LEU A 5 -28.22 -3.23 23.06
N PRO A 6 -28.32 -1.90 23.33
CA PRO A 6 -29.53 -1.15 23.02
C PRO A 6 -29.94 -1.31 21.55
N ALA A 7 -31.22 -1.16 21.23
CA ALA A 7 -31.73 -1.25 19.87
C ALA A 7 -31.06 -0.23 18.89
N LYS A 8 -30.55 0.87 19.39
CA LYS A 8 -29.73 1.87 18.68
C LYS A 8 -28.49 2.17 19.53
N PRO A 9 -27.46 1.33 19.47
CA PRO A 9 -26.26 1.56 20.24
C PRO A 9 -25.49 2.78 19.70
N ASN A 10 -24.91 3.54 20.60
CA ASN A 10 -24.08 4.71 20.29
C ASN A 10 -22.68 4.46 20.82
N LEU A 11 -21.67 4.57 19.94
CA LEU A 11 -20.27 4.34 20.30
C LEU A 11 -19.76 5.29 21.38
N GLU A 12 -20.20 6.55 21.35
CA GLU A 12 -19.83 7.52 22.35
C GLU A 12 -20.35 7.14 23.74
N HIS A 13 -21.62 6.70 23.80
CA HIS A 13 -22.18 6.19 25.06
C HIS A 13 -21.41 4.97 25.58
N LEU A 14 -21.02 4.05 24.69
CA LEU A 14 -20.22 2.88 25.06
C LEU A 14 -18.80 3.26 25.50
N LYS A 15 -18.17 4.26 24.86
CA LYS A 15 -16.89 4.84 25.29
C LYS A 15 -17.02 5.50 26.67
N ASN A 16 -18.10 6.22 26.92
CA ASN A 16 -18.35 6.84 28.22
C ASN A 16 -18.53 5.80 29.33
N GLN A 17 -19.22 4.70 29.08
CA GLN A 17 -19.27 3.56 30.01
C GLN A 17 -17.88 3.02 30.36
N ALA A 18 -16.96 2.96 29.38
CA ALA A 18 -15.58 2.53 29.64
C ALA A 18 -14.80 3.57 30.46
N LYS A 19 -14.98 4.87 30.18
CA LYS A 19 -14.38 5.95 30.97
C LYS A 19 -14.88 5.94 32.42
N GLU A 20 -16.19 5.78 32.61
CA GLU A 20 -16.82 5.68 33.94
C GLU A 20 -16.32 4.45 34.71
N LEU A 21 -16.20 3.30 34.04
CA LEU A 21 -15.65 2.07 34.61
C LEU A 21 -14.19 2.26 35.06
N LEU A 22 -13.37 2.92 34.23
CA LEU A 22 -11.98 3.21 34.58
C LEU A 22 -11.88 4.15 35.77
N HIS A 23 -12.69 5.20 35.77
CA HIS A 23 -12.74 6.16 36.88
C HIS A 23 -13.19 5.49 38.19
N ALA A 24 -14.24 4.66 38.15
CA ALA A 24 -14.70 3.90 39.34
C ALA A 24 -13.60 2.94 39.86
N PHE A 25 -12.81 2.32 38.96
CA PHE A 25 -11.65 1.51 39.34
C PHE A 25 -10.57 2.34 40.04
N GLN A 26 -10.27 3.53 39.54
CA GLN A 26 -9.31 4.49 40.14
C GLN A 26 -9.76 4.97 41.51
N GLN A 27 -11.08 5.10 41.74
CA GLN A 27 -11.69 5.41 43.03
C GLN A 27 -11.76 4.20 43.96
N CYS A 28 -11.15 3.08 43.58
CA CYS A 28 -11.13 1.84 44.36
C CYS A 28 -12.49 1.16 44.58
N GLU A 29 -13.50 1.43 43.79
CA GLU A 29 -14.81 0.79 43.88
C GLU A 29 -14.74 -0.73 43.65
N ALA A 30 -15.31 -1.52 44.58
CA ALA A 30 -15.24 -2.96 44.57
C ALA A 30 -15.88 -3.56 43.28
N ALA A 31 -17.02 -3.04 42.87
CA ALA A 31 -17.74 -3.47 41.69
C ALA A 31 -16.94 -3.28 40.38
N ALA A 32 -16.19 -2.16 40.28
CA ALA A 32 -15.33 -1.90 39.12
C ALA A 32 -14.15 -2.88 39.08
N LYS A 33 -13.52 -3.15 40.22
CA LYS A 33 -12.43 -4.13 40.33
C LYS A 33 -12.88 -5.54 39.97
N GLU A 34 -14.07 -5.97 40.38
CA GLU A 34 -14.66 -7.26 40.00
C GLU A 34 -14.89 -7.37 38.50
N ARG A 35 -15.38 -6.30 37.84
CA ARG A 35 -15.60 -6.28 36.37
C ARG A 35 -14.29 -6.43 35.59
N PHE A 36 -13.23 -5.76 36.02
CA PHE A 36 -11.90 -5.92 35.41
C PHE A 36 -11.35 -7.33 35.66
N ALA A 37 -11.45 -7.86 36.88
CA ALA A 37 -10.95 -9.19 37.21
C ALA A 37 -11.67 -10.32 36.45
N ALA A 38 -12.96 -10.18 36.17
CA ALA A 38 -13.77 -11.18 35.50
C ALA A 38 -13.52 -11.27 33.98
N LEU A 39 -13.09 -10.18 33.34
CA LEU A 39 -13.14 -10.07 31.87
C LEU A 39 -11.81 -9.58 31.24
N SER A 40 -10.86 -9.11 32.01
CA SER A 40 -9.52 -8.75 31.55
C SER A 40 -8.54 -9.93 31.67
N ALA A 41 -7.86 -10.27 30.58
CA ALA A 41 -6.79 -11.27 30.60
C ALA A 41 -5.50 -10.76 31.28
N SER A 42 -5.42 -9.46 31.60
CA SER A 42 -4.27 -8.82 32.22
C SER A 42 -4.57 -8.51 33.70
N SER A 43 -3.77 -9.06 34.59
CA SER A 43 -3.76 -8.71 36.01
C SER A 43 -3.02 -7.39 36.29
N ALA A 44 -3.20 -6.39 35.41
CA ALA A 44 -2.52 -5.10 35.53
C ALA A 44 -2.94 -4.40 36.81
N SER A 45 -1.96 -4.02 37.63
CA SER A 45 -2.16 -3.24 38.85
C SER A 45 -2.71 -1.83 38.59
N SER A 46 -2.72 -1.37 37.33
CA SER A 46 -3.25 -0.09 36.88
C SER A 46 -3.82 -0.22 35.47
N PRO A 47 -5.12 -0.55 35.31
CA PRO A 47 -5.76 -0.65 34.01
C PRO A 47 -5.83 0.71 33.31
N LYS A 48 -5.72 0.68 31.98
CA LYS A 48 -5.85 1.84 31.08
C LYS A 48 -7.26 1.87 30.44
N LEU A 49 -7.55 2.94 29.71
CA LEU A 49 -8.82 3.06 28.97
C LEU A 49 -9.02 1.90 27.97
N ALA A 50 -7.94 1.43 27.32
CA ALA A 50 -7.99 0.27 26.43
C ALA A 50 -8.50 -1.00 27.16
N ASP A 51 -8.09 -1.20 28.40
CA ASP A 51 -8.55 -2.33 29.22
C ASP A 51 -10.04 -2.17 29.58
N ALA A 52 -10.47 -0.96 29.91
CA ALA A 52 -11.88 -0.65 30.19
C ALA A 52 -12.76 -0.83 28.94
N LEU A 53 -12.29 -0.38 27.78
CA LEU A 53 -12.96 -0.61 26.48
C LEU A 53 -13.06 -2.10 26.17
N HIS A 54 -11.99 -2.86 26.45
CA HIS A 54 -12.00 -4.32 26.29
C HIS A 54 -13.04 -4.97 27.23
N VAL A 55 -13.08 -4.57 28.51
CA VAL A 55 -14.08 -5.08 29.47
C VAL A 55 -15.50 -4.79 28.98
N VAL A 56 -15.79 -3.55 28.55
CA VAL A 56 -17.11 -3.19 28.01
C VAL A 56 -17.45 -4.03 26.79
N ALA A 57 -16.52 -4.21 25.86
CA ALA A 57 -16.75 -5.06 24.69
C ALA A 57 -17.09 -6.51 25.08
N ARG A 58 -16.36 -7.07 26.03
CA ARG A 58 -16.61 -8.43 26.57
C ARG A 58 -17.94 -8.55 27.27
N GLU A 59 -18.39 -7.53 28.00
CA GLU A 59 -19.71 -7.51 28.65
C GLU A 59 -20.86 -7.59 27.63
N TYR A 60 -20.67 -6.97 26.45
CA TYR A 60 -21.62 -7.07 25.35
C TYR A 60 -21.41 -8.29 24.44
N GLY A 61 -20.53 -9.24 24.83
CA GLY A 61 -20.30 -10.50 24.11
C GLY A 61 -19.31 -10.42 22.94
N PHE A 62 -18.60 -9.31 22.79
CA PHE A 62 -17.61 -9.15 21.71
C PHE A 62 -16.19 -9.49 22.18
N PRO A 63 -15.35 -10.11 21.33
CA PRO A 63 -14.00 -10.49 21.70
C PRO A 63 -13.07 -9.29 21.95
N SER A 64 -13.35 -8.12 21.37
CA SER A 64 -12.56 -6.89 21.51
C SER A 64 -13.37 -5.64 21.21
N TRP A 65 -12.87 -4.47 21.65
CA TRP A 65 -13.47 -3.17 21.33
C TRP A 65 -13.57 -2.90 19.81
N PRO A 66 -12.54 -3.14 18.98
CA PRO A 66 -12.68 -2.98 17.53
C PRO A 66 -13.84 -3.80 16.95
N LYS A 67 -14.08 -5.01 17.44
CA LYS A 67 -15.21 -5.85 16.99
C LYS A 67 -16.57 -5.34 17.45
N LEU A 68 -16.66 -4.77 18.65
CA LEU A 68 -17.87 -4.08 19.11
C LEU A 68 -18.11 -2.81 18.27
N LYS A 69 -17.07 -2.00 18.04
CA LYS A 69 -17.14 -0.80 17.20
C LYS A 69 -17.62 -1.15 15.79
N GLU A 70 -16.98 -2.10 15.12
CA GLU A 70 -17.34 -2.58 13.79
C GLU A 70 -18.82 -3.00 13.74
N HIS A 71 -19.30 -3.69 14.77
CA HIS A 71 -20.70 -4.09 14.86
C HIS A 71 -21.64 -2.89 14.99
N VAL A 72 -21.35 -1.94 15.89
CA VAL A 72 -22.18 -0.73 16.09
C VAL A 72 -22.20 0.14 14.84
N ASP A 73 -21.05 0.38 14.22
CA ASP A 73 -20.94 1.11 12.95
C ASP A 73 -21.76 0.43 11.86
N SER A 74 -21.70 -0.91 11.80
CA SER A 74 -22.50 -1.69 10.85
C SER A 74 -24.01 -1.58 11.03
N LEU A 75 -24.49 -1.31 12.24
CA LEU A 75 -25.91 -1.11 12.50
C LEU A 75 -26.43 0.24 11.97
N ALA A 76 -25.56 1.24 11.88
CA ALA A 76 -25.87 2.56 11.32
C ALA A 76 -25.90 2.58 9.78
N LEU A 77 -25.34 1.54 9.11
CA LEU A 77 -25.34 1.43 7.66
C LEU A 77 -26.75 1.15 7.14
N ASP A 78 -27.03 1.61 5.93
CA ASP A 78 -28.17 1.16 5.16
C ASP A 78 -28.05 -0.33 4.76
N PRO A 79 -29.08 -0.97 4.21
CA PRO A 79 -29.01 -2.39 3.83
C PRO A 79 -27.86 -2.71 2.86
N ALA A 80 -27.56 -1.81 1.91
CA ALA A 80 -26.45 -2.00 0.96
C ALA A 80 -25.08 -1.93 1.64
N GLY A 81 -24.87 -0.99 2.56
CA GLY A 81 -23.67 -0.91 3.37
C GLY A 81 -23.50 -2.11 4.31
N LYS A 82 -24.60 -2.61 4.88
CA LYS A 82 -24.58 -3.85 5.69
C LYS A 82 -24.17 -5.07 4.87
N LEU A 83 -24.67 -5.18 3.63
CA LEU A 83 -24.27 -6.25 2.71
C LEU A 83 -22.77 -6.16 2.39
N SER A 84 -22.28 -4.96 2.05
CA SER A 84 -20.86 -4.73 1.78
C SER A 84 -20.00 -5.14 2.97
N ALA A 85 -20.38 -4.75 4.19
CA ALA A 85 -19.65 -5.11 5.41
C ALA A 85 -19.65 -6.64 5.65
N ALA A 86 -20.77 -7.34 5.39
CA ALA A 86 -20.85 -8.79 5.55
C ALA A 86 -19.96 -9.53 4.54
N VAL A 87 -19.96 -9.11 3.27
CA VAL A 87 -19.09 -9.66 2.22
C VAL A 87 -17.62 -9.41 2.55
N CYS A 88 -17.27 -8.20 3.01
CA CYS A 88 -15.90 -7.86 3.41
C CYS A 88 -15.40 -8.65 4.63
N ALA A 89 -16.32 -9.03 5.53
CA ALA A 89 -16.03 -9.87 6.70
C ALA A 89 -16.00 -11.37 6.37
N SER A 90 -16.27 -11.78 5.11
CA SER A 90 -16.44 -13.18 4.70
C SER A 90 -17.52 -13.93 5.51
N ASP A 91 -18.59 -13.22 5.89
CA ASP A 91 -19.72 -13.76 6.65
C ASP A 91 -20.85 -14.16 5.69
N ALA A 92 -20.75 -15.38 5.16
CA ALA A 92 -21.72 -15.93 4.22
C ALA A 92 -23.15 -16.05 4.80
N ASP A 93 -23.27 -16.38 6.09
CA ASP A 93 -24.58 -16.53 6.75
C ASP A 93 -25.27 -15.17 6.91
N ARG A 94 -24.53 -14.15 7.30
CA ARG A 94 -25.03 -12.77 7.39
C ARG A 94 -25.39 -12.23 6.01
N THR A 95 -24.57 -12.51 5.01
CA THR A 95 -24.82 -12.15 3.61
C THR A 95 -26.13 -12.77 3.12
N ALA A 96 -26.36 -14.06 3.38
CA ALA A 96 -27.59 -14.75 3.01
C ALA A 96 -28.82 -14.13 3.69
N ARG A 97 -28.78 -13.94 5.02
CA ARG A 97 -29.90 -13.33 5.78
C ARG A 97 -30.24 -11.92 5.28
N LEU A 98 -29.22 -11.10 4.94
CA LEU A 98 -29.46 -9.76 4.41
C LEU A 98 -30.15 -9.80 3.04
N LEU A 99 -29.73 -10.68 2.14
CA LEU A 99 -30.35 -10.86 0.83
C LEU A 99 -31.77 -11.46 0.88
N GLU A 100 -32.08 -12.22 1.94
CA GLU A 100 -33.44 -12.73 2.19
C GLU A 100 -34.36 -11.65 2.78
N SER A 101 -33.86 -10.87 3.76
CA SER A 101 -34.64 -9.83 4.44
C SER A 101 -34.80 -8.55 3.61
N HIS A 102 -33.94 -8.33 2.59
CA HIS A 102 -33.92 -7.16 1.74
C HIS A 102 -33.91 -7.56 0.25
N PRO A 103 -35.06 -7.98 -0.33
CA PRO A 103 -35.13 -8.43 -1.73
C PRO A 103 -34.68 -7.37 -2.74
N GLU A 104 -34.77 -6.07 -2.41
CA GLU A 104 -34.28 -4.96 -3.23
C GLU A 104 -32.77 -5.02 -3.49
N LEU A 105 -31.97 -5.62 -2.59
CA LEU A 105 -30.54 -5.81 -2.77
C LEU A 105 -30.23 -6.77 -3.93
N LYS A 106 -31.10 -7.75 -4.19
CA LYS A 106 -30.91 -8.69 -5.30
C LYS A 106 -31.03 -7.99 -6.65
N ALA A 107 -31.90 -6.98 -6.76
CA ALA A 107 -32.03 -6.19 -7.98
C ALA A 107 -30.76 -5.36 -8.29
N GLN A 108 -29.95 -5.08 -7.28
CA GLN A 108 -28.72 -4.30 -7.37
C GLN A 108 -27.46 -5.15 -7.17
N ILE A 109 -27.55 -6.47 -7.15
CA ILE A 109 -26.47 -7.39 -6.77
C ILE A 109 -25.23 -7.27 -7.69
N ASN A 110 -25.44 -6.83 -8.94
CA ASN A 110 -24.39 -6.62 -9.95
C ASN A 110 -23.92 -5.15 -10.02
N GLU A 111 -24.48 -4.27 -9.19
CA GLU A 111 -24.00 -2.91 -9.06
C GLU A 111 -22.76 -2.83 -8.17
N PRO A 112 -21.95 -1.74 -8.30
CA PRO A 112 -20.83 -1.52 -7.40
C PRO A 112 -21.23 -1.54 -5.94
N MET A 113 -20.43 -2.18 -5.11
CA MET A 113 -20.66 -2.24 -3.67
C MET A 113 -20.63 -0.86 -3.03
N ALA A 114 -21.59 -0.58 -2.15
CA ALA A 114 -21.57 0.62 -1.33
C ALA A 114 -20.33 0.65 -0.41
N ASN A 115 -19.70 1.81 -0.30
CA ASN A 115 -18.54 2.04 0.58
C ASN A 115 -17.30 1.15 0.30
N TYR A 116 -17.12 0.68 -0.94
CA TYR A 116 -16.02 -0.20 -1.34
C TYR A 116 -15.12 0.44 -2.41
N GLY A 117 -14.39 1.49 -2.06
CA GLY A 117 -13.41 2.13 -2.92
C GLY A 117 -13.92 2.61 -4.29
N GLY A 118 -13.06 3.29 -5.04
CA GLY A 118 -13.43 3.90 -6.34
C GLY A 118 -13.40 2.96 -7.55
N SER A 119 -13.12 1.65 -7.38
CA SER A 119 -12.94 0.71 -8.51
C SER A 119 -14.22 0.18 -9.15
N GLY A 120 -15.40 0.56 -8.64
CA GLY A 120 -16.69 0.08 -9.13
C GLY A 120 -16.87 -1.44 -9.02
N MET A 121 -16.32 -2.04 -7.97
CA MET A 121 -16.27 -3.48 -7.73
C MET A 121 -17.61 -4.00 -7.16
N GLN A 122 -18.11 -5.11 -7.71
CA GLN A 122 -19.30 -5.79 -7.24
C GLN A 122 -19.00 -6.71 -6.04
N ALA A 123 -20.03 -7.09 -5.30
CA ALA A 123 -19.95 -7.99 -4.15
C ALA A 123 -19.29 -9.34 -4.49
N LEU A 124 -19.60 -9.90 -5.66
CA LEU A 124 -19.02 -11.16 -6.12
C LEU A 124 -17.50 -11.06 -6.30
N LEU A 125 -16.99 -10.01 -6.94
CA LEU A 125 -15.55 -9.80 -7.10
C LEU A 125 -14.84 -9.65 -5.74
N ALA A 126 -15.46 -8.93 -4.80
CA ALA A 126 -14.91 -8.77 -3.46
C ALA A 126 -14.81 -10.11 -2.71
N ALA A 127 -15.79 -11.01 -2.87
CA ALA A 127 -15.76 -12.36 -2.30
C ALA A 127 -14.69 -13.23 -2.99
N VAL A 128 -14.51 -13.10 -4.30
CA VAL A 128 -13.46 -13.82 -5.07
C VAL A 128 -12.07 -13.41 -4.61
N GLN A 129 -11.80 -12.11 -4.44
CA GLN A 129 -10.52 -11.63 -3.92
C GLN A 129 -10.18 -12.16 -2.52
N ARG A 130 -11.22 -12.51 -1.72
CA ARG A 130 -11.07 -13.10 -0.38
C ARG A 130 -11.03 -14.63 -0.39
N THR A 131 -11.13 -15.25 -1.57
CA THR A 131 -11.18 -16.71 -1.73
C THR A 131 -12.36 -17.34 -0.94
N ASP A 132 -13.43 -16.58 -0.74
CA ASP A 132 -14.57 -16.99 0.09
C ASP A 132 -15.62 -17.72 -0.73
N ARG A 133 -15.41 -19.04 -0.91
CA ARG A 133 -16.31 -19.91 -1.68
C ARG A 133 -17.76 -19.89 -1.19
N LYS A 134 -17.99 -19.80 0.12
CA LYS A 134 -19.34 -19.80 0.68
C LYS A 134 -20.11 -18.54 0.32
N THR A 135 -19.48 -17.37 0.48
CA THR A 135 -20.08 -16.09 0.09
C THR A 135 -20.27 -16.00 -1.43
N ILE A 136 -19.34 -16.52 -2.23
CA ILE A 136 -19.51 -16.63 -3.70
C ILE A 136 -20.78 -17.42 -4.03
N ASP A 137 -20.98 -18.60 -3.44
CA ASP A 137 -22.16 -19.43 -3.69
C ASP A 137 -23.48 -18.75 -3.25
N VAL A 138 -23.46 -18.00 -2.15
CA VAL A 138 -24.60 -17.19 -1.70
C VAL A 138 -24.95 -16.11 -2.72
N LEU A 139 -23.95 -15.37 -3.19
CA LEU A 139 -24.15 -14.28 -4.15
C LEU A 139 -24.63 -14.78 -5.51
N LEU A 140 -24.07 -15.90 -6.01
CA LEU A 140 -24.52 -16.52 -7.26
C LEU A 140 -25.98 -16.99 -7.17
N ARG A 141 -26.39 -17.61 -6.06
CA ARG A 141 -27.80 -17.97 -5.81
C ARG A 141 -28.73 -16.76 -5.72
N ALA A 142 -28.20 -15.62 -5.32
CA ALA A 142 -28.95 -14.36 -5.26
C ALA A 142 -29.07 -13.66 -6.63
N GLY A 143 -28.42 -14.19 -7.68
CA GLY A 143 -28.49 -13.65 -9.04
C GLY A 143 -27.27 -12.81 -9.48
N SER A 144 -26.15 -12.91 -8.77
CA SER A 144 -24.92 -12.29 -9.24
C SER A 144 -24.50 -12.91 -10.58
N ASP A 145 -24.18 -12.06 -11.55
CA ASP A 145 -23.59 -12.48 -12.83
C ASP A 145 -22.09 -12.73 -12.64
N ILE A 146 -21.70 -14.02 -12.78
CA ILE A 146 -20.30 -14.42 -12.62
C ILE A 146 -19.38 -13.82 -13.70
N ASN A 147 -19.92 -13.36 -14.81
CA ASN A 147 -19.18 -12.75 -15.91
C ASN A 147 -19.27 -11.22 -15.92
N ALA A 148 -19.94 -10.61 -14.94
CA ALA A 148 -19.96 -9.17 -14.79
C ALA A 148 -18.54 -8.65 -14.50
N ARG A 149 -18.20 -7.51 -15.12
CA ARG A 149 -16.91 -6.83 -14.91
C ARG A 149 -17.13 -5.56 -14.08
N SER A 150 -16.12 -5.19 -13.29
CA SER A 150 -16.15 -3.94 -12.51
C SER A 150 -16.26 -2.71 -13.43
N ARG A 151 -16.72 -1.59 -12.89
CA ARG A 151 -16.83 -0.31 -13.63
C ARG A 151 -15.53 0.51 -13.52
N TRP A 152 -14.39 -0.17 -13.66
CA TRP A 152 -13.11 0.52 -13.61
C TRP A 152 -12.83 1.27 -14.93
N TRP A 153 -12.36 2.52 -14.83
CA TRP A 153 -12.16 3.41 -15.98
C TRP A 153 -11.16 2.86 -17.01
N ALA A 154 -10.13 2.16 -16.55
CA ALA A 154 -9.07 1.61 -17.41
C ALA A 154 -9.41 0.23 -18.00
N GLY A 155 -10.60 -0.29 -17.75
CA GLY A 155 -11.05 -1.61 -18.18
C GLY A 155 -11.52 -2.45 -16.99
N GLY A 156 -12.75 -2.93 -17.06
CA GLY A 156 -13.40 -3.64 -15.97
C GLY A 156 -12.67 -4.94 -15.62
N ILE A 157 -12.63 -5.26 -14.33
CA ILE A 157 -12.02 -6.45 -13.75
C ILE A 157 -13.09 -7.55 -13.66
N GLY A 158 -12.80 -8.74 -14.15
CA GLY A 158 -13.65 -9.94 -14.05
C GLY A 158 -13.15 -10.91 -12.97
N VAL A 159 -13.97 -11.91 -12.64
CA VAL A 159 -13.65 -12.87 -11.57
C VAL A 159 -12.39 -13.69 -11.85
N LEU A 160 -12.06 -13.96 -13.12
CA LEU A 160 -10.86 -14.71 -13.52
C LEU A 160 -9.62 -13.82 -13.68
N ASP A 161 -9.75 -12.49 -13.66
CA ASP A 161 -8.61 -11.58 -13.78
C ASP A 161 -7.78 -11.51 -12.48
N GLU A 162 -8.44 -11.65 -11.33
CA GLU A 162 -7.80 -11.48 -10.02
C GLU A 162 -8.01 -12.63 -9.03
N CYS A 163 -8.66 -13.72 -9.43
CA CYS A 163 -8.82 -14.88 -8.53
C CYS A 163 -7.46 -15.53 -8.22
N ALA A 164 -7.34 -16.10 -7.03
CA ALA A 164 -6.26 -17.02 -6.74
C ALA A 164 -6.31 -18.21 -7.75
N PRO A 165 -5.17 -18.72 -8.25
CA PRO A 165 -5.15 -19.75 -9.29
C PRO A 165 -5.98 -20.99 -8.94
N GLU A 166 -5.98 -21.40 -7.66
CA GLU A 166 -6.76 -22.53 -7.15
C GLU A 166 -8.29 -22.28 -7.13
N MET A 167 -8.72 -21.03 -7.32
CA MET A 167 -10.12 -20.67 -7.43
C MET A 167 -10.67 -20.74 -8.87
N ALA A 168 -9.79 -20.72 -9.85
CA ALA A 168 -10.21 -20.63 -11.25
C ALA A 168 -11.12 -21.80 -11.66
N GLY A 169 -10.76 -23.05 -11.29
CA GLY A 169 -11.60 -24.22 -11.53
C GLY A 169 -12.97 -24.10 -10.89
N PHE A 170 -13.03 -23.70 -9.63
CA PHE A 170 -14.28 -23.47 -8.88
C PHE A 170 -15.19 -22.43 -9.55
N LEU A 171 -14.62 -21.35 -10.08
CA LEU A 171 -15.38 -20.30 -10.77
C LEU A 171 -15.85 -20.77 -12.16
N MET A 172 -15.00 -21.46 -12.92
CA MET A 172 -15.37 -22.01 -14.23
C MET A 172 -16.48 -23.08 -14.14
N GLU A 173 -16.47 -23.93 -13.12
CA GLU A 173 -17.57 -24.88 -12.84
C GLU A 173 -18.89 -24.18 -12.59
N ARG A 174 -18.87 -22.90 -12.17
CA ARG A 174 -20.05 -22.05 -11.94
C ARG A 174 -20.40 -21.14 -13.11
N GLY A 175 -19.72 -21.32 -14.24
CA GLY A 175 -20.04 -20.62 -15.49
C GLY A 175 -19.18 -19.39 -15.76
N ALA A 176 -18.07 -19.19 -15.05
CA ALA A 176 -17.11 -18.15 -15.44
C ALA A 176 -16.48 -18.48 -16.80
N VAL A 177 -16.56 -17.53 -17.72
CA VAL A 177 -16.05 -17.66 -19.08
C VAL A 177 -14.56 -17.34 -19.09
N LEU A 178 -13.76 -18.29 -19.58
CA LEU A 178 -12.33 -18.12 -19.75
C LEU A 178 -12.06 -17.29 -21.01
N ASP A 179 -11.47 -16.10 -20.85
CA ASP A 179 -10.98 -15.29 -21.96
C ASP A 179 -9.47 -15.46 -22.18
N ALA A 180 -8.92 -14.80 -23.20
CA ALA A 180 -7.50 -14.90 -23.56
C ALA A 180 -6.57 -14.36 -22.44
N HIS A 181 -7.00 -13.34 -21.69
CA HIS A 181 -6.24 -12.76 -20.59
C HIS A 181 -6.14 -13.75 -19.42
N ALA A 182 -7.28 -14.31 -19.02
CA ALA A 182 -7.33 -15.31 -17.95
C ALA A 182 -6.60 -16.59 -18.35
N ALA A 183 -6.71 -17.04 -19.62
CA ALA A 183 -5.97 -18.20 -20.13
C ALA A 183 -4.46 -18.00 -20.07
N ALA A 184 -3.97 -16.82 -20.46
CA ALA A 184 -2.55 -16.45 -20.36
C ALA A 184 -2.07 -16.38 -18.90
N ARG A 185 -2.88 -15.80 -18.02
CA ARG A 185 -2.59 -15.67 -16.59
C ARG A 185 -2.53 -17.00 -15.85
N LEU A 186 -3.45 -17.88 -16.17
CA LEU A 186 -3.57 -19.21 -15.53
C LEU A 186 -2.67 -20.27 -16.15
N GLY A 187 -1.86 -19.94 -17.16
CA GLY A 187 -0.96 -20.88 -17.80
C GLY A 187 -1.65 -21.89 -18.72
N MET A 188 -2.87 -21.60 -19.18
CA MET A 188 -3.70 -22.52 -19.96
C MET A 188 -3.41 -22.40 -21.46
N VAL A 189 -2.21 -22.79 -21.86
CA VAL A 189 -1.69 -22.62 -23.24
C VAL A 189 -2.65 -23.15 -24.29
N GLU A 190 -3.15 -24.38 -24.16
CA GLU A 190 -4.03 -25.01 -25.17
C GLU A 190 -5.37 -24.29 -25.29
N LYS A 191 -5.90 -23.74 -24.16
CA LYS A 191 -7.12 -22.93 -24.18
C LYS A 191 -6.87 -21.59 -24.87
N LEU A 192 -5.73 -20.97 -24.57
CA LEU A 192 -5.32 -19.73 -25.24
C LEU A 192 -5.20 -19.94 -26.75
N ARG A 193 -4.56 -21.05 -27.20
CA ARG A 193 -4.46 -21.41 -28.61
C ARG A 193 -5.83 -21.55 -29.26
N GLN A 194 -6.76 -22.26 -28.63
CA GLN A 194 -8.13 -22.43 -29.11
C GLN A 194 -8.85 -21.07 -29.27
N LEU A 195 -8.75 -20.20 -28.26
CA LEU A 195 -9.40 -18.88 -28.31
C LEU A 195 -8.84 -18.00 -29.40
N VAL A 196 -7.51 -17.89 -29.51
CA VAL A 196 -6.84 -17.05 -30.52
C VAL A 196 -7.02 -17.62 -31.94
N THR A 197 -7.07 -18.95 -32.11
CA THR A 197 -7.37 -19.55 -33.41
C THR A 197 -8.79 -19.25 -33.86
N ALA A 198 -9.75 -19.24 -32.92
CA ALA A 198 -11.15 -18.91 -33.22
C ALA A 198 -11.35 -17.40 -33.48
N ASP A 199 -10.60 -16.56 -32.81
CA ASP A 199 -10.62 -15.10 -32.97
C ASP A 199 -9.21 -14.49 -32.81
N PRO A 200 -8.48 -14.29 -33.92
CA PRO A 200 -7.13 -13.72 -33.89
C PRO A 200 -7.06 -12.29 -33.30
N SER A 201 -8.16 -11.54 -33.26
CA SER A 201 -8.17 -10.21 -32.70
C SER A 201 -7.93 -10.18 -31.17
N LEU A 202 -8.12 -11.33 -30.52
CA LEU A 202 -7.91 -11.50 -29.07
C LEU A 202 -6.44 -11.33 -28.67
N VAL A 203 -5.48 -11.50 -29.59
CA VAL A 203 -4.03 -11.35 -29.31
C VAL A 203 -3.69 -10.00 -28.70
N ASN A 204 -4.32 -8.92 -29.18
CA ASN A 204 -4.10 -7.55 -28.71
C ASN A 204 -5.34 -6.94 -28.04
N ALA A 205 -6.33 -7.77 -27.71
CA ALA A 205 -7.54 -7.31 -27.03
C ALA A 205 -7.19 -6.66 -25.69
N ARG A 206 -7.89 -5.57 -25.35
CA ARG A 206 -7.72 -4.86 -24.08
C ARG A 206 -8.68 -5.43 -23.04
N GLY A 207 -8.13 -5.91 -21.92
CA GLY A 207 -8.85 -6.44 -20.75
C GLY A 207 -8.84 -5.49 -19.56
N SER A 208 -8.78 -6.07 -18.37
CA SER A 208 -8.66 -5.30 -17.11
C SER A 208 -7.42 -4.40 -17.14
N ASN A 209 -7.57 -3.19 -16.57
CA ASN A 209 -6.54 -2.16 -16.57
C ASN A 209 -6.04 -1.75 -17.98
N GLY A 210 -6.75 -2.14 -19.05
CA GLY A 210 -6.31 -1.92 -20.44
C GLY A 210 -5.14 -2.78 -20.86
N GLN A 211 -4.87 -3.86 -20.14
CA GLN A 211 -3.80 -4.82 -20.41
C GLN A 211 -4.15 -5.73 -21.59
N THR A 212 -3.15 -6.16 -22.35
CA THR A 212 -3.29 -7.21 -23.38
C THR A 212 -2.98 -8.59 -22.80
N PRO A 213 -3.34 -9.71 -23.47
CA PRO A 213 -2.98 -11.05 -23.01
C PRO A 213 -1.48 -11.23 -22.70
N LEU A 214 -0.59 -10.53 -23.43
CA LEU A 214 0.85 -10.60 -23.20
C LEU A 214 1.24 -10.05 -21.82
N HIS A 215 0.55 -9.05 -21.27
CA HIS A 215 0.78 -8.57 -19.89
C HIS A 215 0.53 -9.66 -18.84
N PHE A 216 -0.34 -10.60 -19.15
CA PHE A 216 -0.74 -11.70 -18.28
C PHE A 216 0.07 -12.99 -18.50
N ALA A 217 0.91 -13.05 -19.51
CA ALA A 217 1.70 -14.26 -19.80
C ALA A 217 2.50 -14.71 -18.57
N THR A 218 2.30 -15.96 -18.15
CA THR A 218 2.95 -16.56 -16.98
C THR A 218 4.08 -17.51 -17.34
N THR A 219 4.23 -17.87 -18.61
CA THR A 219 5.30 -18.74 -19.10
C THR A 219 5.91 -18.19 -20.37
N VAL A 220 7.16 -18.54 -20.64
CA VAL A 220 7.85 -18.21 -21.90
C VAL A 220 7.08 -18.78 -23.10
N GLU A 221 6.51 -19.98 -22.99
CA GLU A 221 5.72 -20.60 -24.07
C GLU A 221 4.50 -19.74 -24.45
N ILE A 222 3.78 -19.20 -23.45
CA ILE A 222 2.63 -18.31 -23.71
C ILE A 222 3.08 -17.02 -24.37
N ALA A 223 4.15 -16.39 -23.85
CA ALA A 223 4.68 -15.16 -24.41
C ALA A 223 5.15 -15.37 -25.87
N GLN A 224 5.90 -16.43 -26.11
CA GLN A 224 6.36 -16.78 -27.44
C GLN A 224 5.18 -17.01 -28.41
N TYR A 225 4.18 -17.80 -28.00
CA TYR A 225 2.98 -18.03 -28.81
C TYR A 225 2.27 -16.72 -29.15
N LEU A 226 2.04 -15.84 -28.17
CA LEU A 226 1.38 -14.56 -28.42
C LEU A 226 2.18 -13.67 -29.36
N LEU A 227 3.51 -13.63 -29.25
CA LEU A 227 4.39 -12.90 -30.16
C LEU A 227 4.33 -13.48 -31.59
N GLU A 228 4.32 -14.80 -31.73
CA GLU A 228 4.16 -15.48 -33.04
C GLU A 228 2.80 -15.17 -33.69
N GLN A 229 1.77 -14.89 -32.89
CA GLN A 229 0.45 -14.47 -33.38
C GLN A 229 0.33 -12.95 -33.57
N GLY A 230 1.41 -12.18 -33.41
CA GLY A 230 1.42 -10.73 -33.65
C GLY A 230 1.03 -9.88 -32.46
N ALA A 231 1.28 -10.35 -31.22
CA ALA A 231 1.13 -9.51 -30.05
C ALA A 231 2.09 -8.31 -30.09
N ASP A 232 1.57 -7.12 -29.79
CA ASP A 232 2.39 -5.92 -29.62
C ASP A 232 3.23 -6.09 -28.34
N ILE A 233 4.54 -6.30 -28.51
CA ILE A 233 5.49 -6.57 -27.44
C ILE A 233 5.63 -5.39 -26.49
N ASP A 234 5.39 -4.16 -26.98
CA ASP A 234 5.52 -2.90 -26.24
C ASP A 234 4.17 -2.23 -25.95
N ALA A 235 3.07 -2.98 -26.06
CA ALA A 235 1.74 -2.48 -25.73
C ALA A 235 1.74 -1.90 -24.32
N ARG A 236 1.29 -0.66 -24.15
CA ARG A 236 1.14 -0.04 -22.82
C ARG A 236 -0.27 -0.23 -22.28
N ASP A 237 -0.40 -0.64 -21.04
CA ASP A 237 -1.68 -0.68 -20.34
C ASP A 237 -2.19 0.74 -20.03
N LEU A 238 -3.49 0.86 -19.72
CA LEU A 238 -4.10 2.17 -19.46
C LEU A 238 -3.86 2.63 -18.02
N GLN A 239 -3.83 1.69 -17.06
CA GLN A 239 -3.73 2.01 -15.64
C GLN A 239 -2.33 2.48 -15.25
N HIS A 240 -1.28 1.90 -15.82
CA HIS A 240 0.12 2.18 -15.44
C HIS A 240 0.97 2.67 -16.61
N GLU A 241 0.38 2.76 -17.82
CA GLU A 241 1.09 3.13 -19.04
C GLU A 241 2.40 2.36 -19.24
N SER A 242 2.42 1.11 -18.79
CA SER A 242 3.59 0.26 -18.72
C SER A 242 3.47 -0.95 -19.65
N THR A 243 4.63 -1.43 -20.11
CA THR A 243 4.72 -2.56 -21.07
C THR A 243 4.60 -3.91 -20.34
N PRO A 244 4.29 -5.02 -21.09
CA PRO A 244 4.28 -6.37 -20.51
C PRO A 244 5.57 -6.70 -19.76
N ALA A 245 6.75 -6.39 -20.32
CA ALA A 245 8.04 -6.67 -19.69
C ALA A 245 8.20 -5.94 -18.34
N GLN A 246 7.75 -4.69 -18.24
CA GLN A 246 7.79 -3.94 -17.00
C GLN A 246 6.93 -4.58 -15.91
N HIS A 247 5.73 -5.05 -16.24
CA HIS A 247 4.85 -5.76 -15.29
C HIS A 247 5.41 -7.09 -14.76
N MET A 248 6.39 -7.69 -15.45
CA MET A 248 6.95 -8.99 -15.09
C MET A 248 8.15 -8.95 -14.16
N LEU A 249 8.63 -7.76 -13.76
CA LEU A 249 9.82 -7.61 -12.91
C LEU A 249 9.55 -7.86 -11.43
N ARG A 250 8.31 -8.00 -11.02
CA ARG A 250 7.93 -8.16 -9.61
C ARG A 250 8.44 -9.49 -9.05
N VAL A 251 9.28 -9.43 -8.01
CA VAL A 251 9.79 -10.59 -7.28
C VAL A 251 8.83 -11.05 -6.17
N VAL A 252 7.98 -10.14 -5.67
CA VAL A 252 7.11 -10.43 -4.53
C VAL A 252 5.88 -11.21 -4.97
N GLN A 253 5.54 -12.24 -4.17
CA GLN A 253 4.32 -13.04 -4.23
C GLN A 253 3.08 -12.18 -4.50
N ALA A 254 2.84 -11.88 -5.77
CA ALA A 254 1.57 -11.29 -6.16
C ALA A 254 0.50 -12.37 -5.95
N ARG A 255 -0.47 -12.11 -5.09
CA ARG A 255 -1.61 -13.00 -4.82
C ARG A 255 -2.31 -13.48 -6.10
N HIS A 256 -2.06 -12.79 -7.21
CA HIS A 256 -2.76 -12.95 -8.47
C HIS A 256 -2.01 -13.75 -9.54
N TYR A 257 -0.70 -14.05 -9.32
CA TYR A 257 0.09 -14.81 -10.29
C TYR A 257 0.64 -16.09 -9.66
N PRO A 258 0.60 -17.21 -10.39
CA PRO A 258 1.02 -18.51 -9.87
C PRO A 258 2.53 -18.63 -9.65
N ARG A 259 3.34 -17.73 -10.22
CA ARG A 259 4.82 -17.77 -10.16
C ARG A 259 5.45 -16.41 -10.47
N ASP A 260 6.74 -16.29 -10.17
CA ASP A 260 7.62 -15.25 -10.69
C ASP A 260 7.73 -15.35 -12.23
N ARG A 261 7.76 -14.21 -12.91
CA ARG A 261 7.73 -14.08 -14.36
C ARG A 261 8.99 -13.42 -14.94
N GLN A 262 10.09 -13.35 -14.19
CA GLN A 262 11.32 -12.73 -14.68
C GLN A 262 11.92 -13.48 -15.88
N ASP A 263 11.72 -14.79 -16.01
CA ASP A 263 12.11 -15.56 -17.19
C ASP A 263 11.33 -15.10 -18.43
N VAL A 264 10.05 -14.76 -18.28
CA VAL A 264 9.23 -14.20 -19.36
C VAL A 264 9.73 -12.79 -19.70
N ALA A 265 10.03 -11.94 -18.71
CA ALA A 265 10.61 -10.63 -18.95
C ALA A 265 11.93 -10.74 -19.77
N ARG A 266 12.84 -11.64 -19.37
CA ARG A 266 14.08 -11.90 -20.12
C ARG A 266 13.83 -12.36 -21.55
N HIS A 267 12.82 -13.21 -21.77
CA HIS A 267 12.42 -13.64 -23.10
C HIS A 267 11.92 -12.46 -23.95
N LEU A 268 11.10 -11.56 -23.39
CA LEU A 268 10.65 -10.36 -24.09
C LEU A 268 11.80 -9.41 -24.42
N VAL A 269 12.77 -9.25 -23.52
CA VAL A 269 14.00 -8.49 -23.78
C VAL A 269 14.79 -9.11 -24.93
N ALA A 270 14.96 -10.43 -24.95
CA ALA A 270 15.64 -11.15 -26.05
C ALA A 270 14.87 -11.04 -27.37
N ALA A 271 13.53 -10.94 -27.30
CA ALA A 271 12.67 -10.71 -28.47
C ALA A 271 12.65 -9.24 -28.93
N GLY A 272 13.33 -8.33 -28.26
CA GLY A 272 13.54 -6.96 -28.71
C GLY A 272 12.54 -5.94 -28.16
N CYS A 273 11.89 -6.19 -27.02
CA CYS A 273 11.05 -5.19 -26.37
C CYS A 273 11.85 -3.95 -25.93
N ARG A 274 11.16 -2.83 -25.76
CA ARG A 274 11.75 -1.62 -25.16
C ARG A 274 12.20 -1.87 -23.73
N THR A 275 13.38 -1.38 -23.41
CA THR A 275 13.99 -1.54 -22.08
C THR A 275 14.48 -0.20 -21.55
N ASP A 276 14.67 -0.12 -20.25
CA ASP A 276 15.32 0.99 -19.56
C ASP A 276 16.34 0.47 -18.54
N ILE A 277 17.09 1.39 -17.93
CA ILE A 277 18.16 1.02 -17.00
C ILE A 277 17.62 0.41 -15.70
N LEU A 278 16.39 0.76 -15.25
CA LEU A 278 15.77 0.15 -14.08
C LEU A 278 15.40 -1.32 -14.35
N MET A 279 14.84 -1.61 -15.53
CA MET A 279 14.59 -2.97 -15.98
C MET A 279 15.89 -3.78 -16.05
N ALA A 280 16.94 -3.21 -16.67
CA ALA A 280 18.24 -3.85 -16.77
C ALA A 280 18.82 -4.18 -15.40
N ALA A 281 18.73 -3.24 -14.45
CA ALA A 281 19.16 -3.44 -13.08
C ALA A 281 18.36 -4.52 -12.34
N ALA A 282 17.02 -4.53 -12.49
CA ALA A 282 16.13 -5.54 -11.89
C ALA A 282 16.37 -6.94 -12.43
N LEU A 283 16.70 -7.07 -13.72
CA LEU A 283 17.05 -8.35 -14.35
C LEU A 283 18.48 -8.80 -14.06
N GLY A 284 19.33 -7.94 -13.51
CA GLY A 284 20.75 -8.23 -13.30
C GLY A 284 21.54 -8.40 -14.62
N ASP A 285 21.04 -7.81 -15.70
CA ASP A 285 21.66 -7.91 -17.03
C ASP A 285 22.72 -6.83 -17.21
N LEU A 286 23.96 -7.18 -16.88
CA LEU A 286 25.11 -6.25 -16.98
C LEU A 286 25.33 -5.75 -18.41
N GLN A 287 25.07 -6.56 -19.44
CA GLN A 287 25.25 -6.16 -20.83
C GLN A 287 24.17 -5.14 -21.22
N LEU A 288 22.95 -5.33 -20.75
CA LEU A 288 21.86 -4.39 -20.99
C LEU A 288 22.11 -3.06 -20.26
N VAL A 289 22.57 -3.10 -19.00
CA VAL A 289 22.98 -1.90 -18.24
C VAL A 289 24.08 -1.14 -19.01
N ARG A 290 25.10 -1.85 -19.50
CA ARG A 290 26.18 -1.25 -20.28
C ARG A 290 25.66 -0.57 -21.54
N ARG A 291 24.79 -1.23 -22.30
CA ARG A 291 24.18 -0.66 -23.51
C ARG A 291 23.41 0.63 -23.23
N HIS A 292 22.67 0.68 -22.13
CA HIS A 292 21.95 1.90 -21.74
C HIS A 292 22.91 3.04 -21.40
N LEU A 293 23.95 2.77 -20.62
CA LEU A 293 24.93 3.78 -20.22
C LEU A 293 25.80 4.26 -21.41
N ASP A 294 26.11 3.37 -22.36
CA ASP A 294 26.87 3.73 -23.54
C ASP A 294 26.03 4.57 -24.53
N ALA A 295 24.70 4.35 -24.57
CA ALA A 295 23.76 5.12 -25.38
C ALA A 295 23.40 6.48 -24.74
N ASP A 296 23.21 6.51 -23.42
CA ASP A 296 22.90 7.70 -22.64
C ASP A 296 23.49 7.59 -21.24
N PRO A 297 24.67 8.19 -20.96
CA PRO A 297 25.29 8.17 -19.64
C PRO A 297 24.43 8.79 -18.54
N GLU A 298 23.55 9.75 -18.87
CA GLU A 298 22.67 10.41 -17.89
C GLU A 298 21.55 9.49 -17.40
N CYS A 299 21.27 8.37 -18.08
CA CYS A 299 20.29 7.40 -17.60
C CYS A 299 20.64 6.81 -16.22
N ILE A 300 21.91 6.92 -15.77
CA ILE A 300 22.33 6.53 -14.42
C ILE A 300 21.61 7.31 -13.31
N ARG A 301 21.09 8.50 -13.62
CA ARG A 301 20.32 9.37 -12.72
C ARG A 301 18.85 9.01 -12.68
N THR A 302 18.39 8.09 -13.53
CA THR A 302 16.98 7.67 -13.60
C THR A 302 16.49 7.24 -12.23
N ARG A 303 15.26 7.65 -11.91
CA ARG A 303 14.54 7.20 -10.71
C ARG A 303 13.06 7.03 -11.00
N VAL A 304 12.39 6.28 -10.13
CA VAL A 304 10.95 6.03 -10.25
C VAL A 304 10.19 7.28 -9.83
N SER A 305 9.93 8.17 -10.77
CA SER A 305 9.17 9.42 -10.56
C SER A 305 8.45 9.85 -11.83
N GLU A 306 7.50 10.78 -11.72
CA GLU A 306 6.82 11.36 -12.89
C GLU A 306 7.75 12.19 -13.79
N GLU A 307 8.89 12.63 -13.27
CA GLU A 307 9.91 13.31 -14.06
C GLU A 307 10.53 12.39 -15.13
N TYR A 308 10.85 11.15 -14.77
CA TYR A 308 11.44 10.15 -15.68
C TYR A 308 10.39 9.29 -16.38
N PHE A 309 9.21 9.13 -15.79
CA PHE A 309 8.09 8.36 -16.32
C PHE A 309 6.80 9.20 -16.26
N PRO A 310 6.71 10.25 -17.11
CA PRO A 310 5.58 11.18 -17.09
C PRO A 310 4.29 10.46 -17.50
N LYS A 311 3.21 10.74 -16.76
CA LYS A 311 1.87 10.28 -17.10
C LYS A 311 1.39 10.97 -18.38
N GLN A 312 0.76 10.21 -19.26
CA GLN A 312 0.07 10.73 -20.43
C GLN A 312 -1.42 10.96 -20.14
N ASP A 313 -2.03 10.05 -19.39
CA ASP A 313 -3.40 10.23 -18.88
C ASP A 313 -3.36 10.61 -17.37
N PRO A 314 -3.92 11.77 -16.98
CA PRO A 314 -3.95 12.18 -15.56
C PRO A 314 -4.67 11.19 -14.63
N ARG A 315 -5.54 10.31 -15.15
CA ARG A 315 -6.24 9.26 -14.39
C ARG A 315 -5.35 8.06 -14.13
N SER A 316 -4.28 7.93 -14.88
CA SER A 316 -3.30 6.83 -14.73
C SER A 316 -2.67 6.83 -13.32
N GLY A 317 -2.40 5.65 -12.79
CA GLY A 317 -1.63 5.46 -11.57
C GLY A 317 -0.13 5.74 -11.72
N GLY A 318 0.32 6.12 -12.94
CA GLY A 318 1.74 6.26 -13.29
C GLY A 318 2.43 4.91 -13.47
N THR A 319 3.71 4.95 -13.77
CA THR A 319 4.49 3.73 -14.09
C THR A 319 4.31 2.62 -13.05
N ILE A 320 4.20 1.38 -13.52
CA ILE A 320 4.11 0.19 -12.64
C ILE A 320 5.32 0.07 -11.69
N TYR A 321 6.43 0.70 -12.01
CA TYR A 321 7.63 0.71 -11.16
C TYR A 321 7.38 1.28 -9.77
N ILE A 322 6.43 2.21 -9.62
CA ILE A 322 6.02 2.72 -8.30
C ILE A 322 5.54 1.57 -7.40
N GLN A 323 4.80 0.62 -7.97
CA GLN A 323 4.30 -0.54 -7.21
C GLN A 323 5.33 -1.65 -7.05
N ILE A 324 6.27 -1.78 -8.01
CA ILE A 324 7.27 -2.86 -8.03
C ILE A 324 8.47 -2.49 -7.16
N PHE A 325 9.01 -1.31 -7.37
CA PHE A 325 10.25 -0.85 -6.72
C PHE A 325 9.99 0.13 -5.58
N GLY A 326 8.90 0.88 -5.64
CA GLY A 326 8.63 2.03 -4.80
C GLY A 326 9.03 3.36 -5.46
N PRO A 327 8.57 4.50 -4.91
CA PRO A 327 8.91 5.82 -5.42
C PRO A 327 10.40 6.13 -5.24
N GLN A 328 10.95 6.99 -6.07
CA GLN A 328 12.32 7.52 -6.03
C GLN A 328 13.44 6.45 -6.07
N ARG A 329 13.15 5.21 -6.44
CA ARG A 329 14.16 4.15 -6.55
C ARG A 329 15.05 4.34 -7.76
N THR A 330 16.36 4.25 -7.53
CA THR A 330 17.42 4.38 -8.54
C THR A 330 17.86 3.01 -9.07
N PRO A 331 18.56 2.93 -10.21
CA PRO A 331 19.12 1.66 -10.71
C PRO A 331 20.02 0.96 -9.69
N HIS A 332 20.77 1.73 -8.87
CA HIS A 332 21.62 1.19 -7.82
C HIS A 332 20.82 0.51 -6.72
N MET A 333 19.75 1.18 -6.23
CA MET A 333 18.87 0.62 -5.21
C MET A 333 18.15 -0.63 -5.74
N VAL A 334 17.68 -0.58 -6.99
CA VAL A 334 17.03 -1.73 -7.64
C VAL A 334 18.01 -2.90 -7.75
N ALA A 335 19.25 -2.67 -8.23
CA ALA A 335 20.27 -3.72 -8.32
C ALA A 335 20.56 -4.36 -6.96
N ARG A 336 20.66 -3.56 -5.89
CA ARG A 336 20.84 -4.05 -4.52
C ARG A 336 19.65 -4.87 -4.04
N ASP A 337 18.43 -4.33 -4.18
CA ASP A 337 17.20 -4.93 -3.66
C ASP A 337 16.88 -6.27 -4.36
N PHE A 338 17.36 -6.45 -5.60
CA PHE A 338 17.28 -7.69 -6.37
C PHE A 338 18.52 -8.60 -6.24
N GLY A 339 19.53 -8.21 -5.43
CA GLY A 339 20.72 -9.02 -5.14
C GLY A 339 21.74 -9.08 -6.28
N HIS A 340 21.76 -8.11 -7.17
CA HIS A 340 22.63 -8.08 -8.36
C HIS A 340 23.94 -7.30 -8.12
N GLU A 341 24.80 -7.81 -7.23
CA GLU A 341 26.04 -7.17 -6.79
C GLU A 341 26.95 -6.72 -7.94
N LYS A 342 27.10 -7.51 -8.99
CA LYS A 342 27.96 -7.15 -10.16
C LYS A 342 27.41 -5.94 -10.90
N VAL A 343 26.08 -5.84 -11.01
CA VAL A 343 25.42 -4.68 -11.62
C VAL A 343 25.58 -3.46 -10.72
N LEU A 344 25.36 -3.62 -9.42
CA LEU A 344 25.54 -2.55 -8.45
C LEU A 344 26.98 -1.99 -8.49
N GLN A 345 27.97 -2.87 -8.43
CA GLN A 345 29.37 -2.46 -8.53
C GLN A 345 29.65 -1.70 -9.83
N PHE A 346 29.20 -2.22 -10.97
CA PHE A 346 29.40 -1.58 -12.27
C PHE A 346 28.73 -0.20 -12.34
N LEU A 347 27.53 -0.06 -11.80
CA LEU A 347 26.85 1.23 -11.70
C LEU A 347 27.65 2.20 -10.84
N MET A 348 28.10 1.80 -9.65
CA MET A 348 28.89 2.64 -8.74
C MET A 348 30.21 3.11 -9.36
N GLU A 349 30.88 2.26 -10.16
CA GLU A 349 32.11 2.63 -10.90
C GLU A 349 31.86 3.71 -11.96
N ARG A 350 30.68 3.73 -12.57
CA ARG A 350 30.29 4.67 -13.64
C ARG A 350 29.54 5.91 -13.13
N THR A 351 29.15 5.92 -11.86
CA THR A 351 28.39 7.01 -11.26
C THR A 351 29.28 8.25 -11.10
N PRO A 352 28.85 9.44 -11.58
CA PRO A 352 29.51 10.71 -11.31
C PRO A 352 29.64 11.01 -9.80
N GLU A 353 30.66 11.73 -9.37
CA GLU A 353 30.96 11.92 -7.94
C GLU A 353 29.83 12.66 -7.19
N ASP A 354 29.19 13.62 -7.83
CA ASP A 354 28.04 14.34 -7.30
C ASP A 354 26.87 13.39 -6.94
N VAL A 355 26.57 12.44 -7.84
CA VAL A 355 25.53 11.43 -7.63
C VAL A 355 26.00 10.30 -6.69
N LYS A 356 27.30 9.97 -6.74
CA LYS A 356 27.88 8.87 -5.96
C LYS A 356 27.74 9.10 -4.46
N LEU A 357 27.85 10.33 -3.97
CA LEU A 357 27.64 10.65 -2.57
C LEU A 357 26.20 10.35 -2.12
N THR A 358 25.24 10.79 -2.93
CA THR A 358 23.81 10.53 -2.68
C THR A 358 23.53 9.02 -2.68
N GLN A 359 24.07 8.29 -3.68
CA GLN A 359 23.89 6.84 -3.77
C GLN A 359 24.54 6.11 -2.57
N ALA A 360 25.72 6.54 -2.12
CA ALA A 360 26.36 5.97 -0.94
C ALA A 360 25.48 6.13 0.31
N CYS A 361 24.84 7.30 0.48
CA CYS A 361 23.88 7.51 1.56
C CYS A 361 22.67 6.56 1.45
N GLU A 362 22.06 6.48 0.28
CA GLU A 362 20.85 5.67 0.03
C GLU A 362 21.09 4.16 0.17
N LEU A 363 22.29 3.72 -0.19
CA LEU A 363 22.74 2.34 -0.05
C LEU A 363 23.23 2.02 1.37
N GLY A 364 23.50 3.03 2.19
CA GLY A 364 24.12 2.87 3.51
C GLY A 364 25.60 2.51 3.44
N ASP A 365 26.29 2.84 2.33
CA ASP A 365 27.73 2.62 2.15
C ASP A 365 28.53 3.72 2.85
N GLU A 366 28.69 3.57 4.17
CA GLU A 366 29.45 4.51 4.98
C GLU A 366 30.95 4.61 4.57
N GLY A 367 31.49 3.56 3.98
CA GLY A 367 32.89 3.54 3.52
C GLY A 367 33.09 4.55 2.37
N THR A 368 32.30 4.38 1.29
CA THR A 368 32.30 5.31 0.15
C THR A 368 31.89 6.71 0.57
N PHE A 369 30.86 6.86 1.43
CA PHE A 369 30.42 8.14 1.97
C PHE A 369 31.56 8.91 2.66
N ARG A 370 32.27 8.29 3.61
CA ARG A 370 33.37 8.92 4.32
C ARG A 370 34.57 9.25 3.40
N ALA A 371 34.88 8.35 2.47
CA ALA A 371 35.97 8.57 1.51
C ALA A 371 35.71 9.78 0.61
N LEU A 372 34.47 9.92 0.10
CA LEU A 372 34.07 11.06 -0.74
C LEU A 372 34.12 12.38 0.01
N LEU A 373 33.61 12.45 1.24
CA LEU A 373 33.67 13.69 2.04
C LEU A 373 35.10 14.03 2.47
N ALA A 374 35.97 13.05 2.69
CA ALA A 374 37.37 13.30 3.01
C ALA A 374 38.17 13.86 1.81
N SER A 375 37.87 13.36 0.59
CA SER A 375 38.50 13.83 -0.63
C SER A 375 37.92 15.15 -1.16
N HIS A 376 36.61 15.39 -0.93
CA HIS A 376 35.86 16.56 -1.41
C HIS A 376 35.03 17.19 -0.29
N PRO A 377 35.63 17.92 0.66
CA PRO A 377 34.91 18.44 1.84
C PRO A 377 33.76 19.39 1.51
N ASN A 378 33.82 20.07 0.35
CA ASN A 378 32.78 21.02 -0.08
C ASN A 378 31.76 20.42 -1.06
N LEU A 379 31.74 19.10 -1.23
CA LEU A 379 30.89 18.44 -2.21
C LEU A 379 29.39 18.75 -1.96
N ILE A 380 28.98 18.90 -0.71
CA ILE A 380 27.60 19.25 -0.33
C ILE A 380 27.19 20.64 -0.84
N GLU A 381 28.12 21.59 -0.92
CA GLU A 381 27.84 22.94 -1.41
C GLU A 381 27.54 22.95 -2.91
N THR A 382 28.07 21.96 -3.64
CA THR A 382 27.95 21.83 -5.09
C THR A 382 26.73 20.97 -5.53
N LEU A 383 25.99 20.38 -4.58
CA LEU A 383 24.81 19.59 -4.89
C LEU A 383 23.79 20.41 -5.66
N SER A 384 23.24 19.83 -6.71
CA SER A 384 22.11 20.37 -7.45
C SER A 384 20.86 20.48 -6.55
N ASP A 385 19.88 21.26 -6.97
CA ASP A 385 18.59 21.30 -6.25
C ASP A 385 17.90 19.95 -6.26
N ASP A 386 18.14 19.13 -7.29
CA ASP A 386 17.64 17.77 -7.38
C ASP A 386 18.28 16.85 -6.33
N ASP A 387 19.61 16.91 -6.18
CA ASP A 387 20.30 16.11 -5.15
C ASP A 387 19.93 16.54 -3.73
N ARG A 388 19.65 17.83 -3.51
CA ARG A 388 19.17 18.33 -2.21
C ARG A 388 17.79 17.75 -1.85
N ARG A 389 16.94 17.51 -2.85
CA ARG A 389 15.63 16.85 -2.67
C ARG A 389 15.74 15.37 -2.30
N ARG A 390 16.92 14.74 -2.44
CA ARG A 390 17.11 13.33 -2.08
C ARG A 390 16.93 13.05 -0.59
N LEU A 391 17.10 14.03 0.29
CA LEU A 391 16.86 13.86 1.72
C LEU A 391 15.37 13.61 2.03
N PRO A 392 14.40 14.42 1.57
CA PRO A 392 12.98 14.07 1.73
C PRO A 392 12.58 12.79 0.99
N ASP A 393 13.20 12.47 -0.17
CA ASP A 393 12.96 11.21 -0.89
C ASP A 393 13.41 9.98 -0.06
N ALA A 394 14.55 10.09 0.62
CA ALA A 394 15.02 9.05 1.53
C ALA A 394 14.06 8.86 2.72
N ALA A 395 13.53 9.95 3.26
CA ALA A 395 12.52 9.90 4.32
C ALA A 395 11.19 9.31 3.83
N GLN A 396 10.76 9.64 2.61
CA GLN A 396 9.58 9.06 1.95
C GLN A 396 9.70 7.54 1.80
N ASN A 397 10.90 7.06 1.47
CA ASN A 397 11.20 5.62 1.39
C ASN A 397 11.43 4.96 2.76
N ASN A 398 11.24 5.69 3.85
CA ASN A 398 11.50 5.24 5.22
C ASN A 398 12.93 4.73 5.45
N ASN A 399 13.91 5.29 4.72
CA ASN A 399 15.32 4.93 4.79
C ASN A 399 16.05 5.76 5.86
N ALA A 400 15.90 5.38 7.13
CA ALA A 400 16.49 6.11 8.27
C ALA A 400 18.00 6.24 8.19
N ASN A 401 18.71 5.24 7.65
CA ASN A 401 20.16 5.30 7.52
C ASN A 401 20.62 6.35 6.49
N ALA A 402 19.94 6.43 5.34
CA ALA A 402 20.19 7.46 4.35
C ALA A 402 19.94 8.87 4.92
N VAL A 403 18.81 9.06 5.61
CA VAL A 403 18.48 10.33 6.27
C VAL A 403 19.57 10.73 7.26
N ARG A 404 20.03 9.81 8.11
CA ARG A 404 21.12 10.04 9.07
C ARG A 404 22.41 10.47 8.38
N LEU A 405 22.84 9.77 7.32
CA LEU A 405 24.06 10.08 6.59
C LEU A 405 23.98 11.42 5.88
N MET A 406 22.87 11.70 5.19
CA MET A 406 22.66 12.96 4.47
C MET A 406 22.66 14.15 5.44
N LEU A 407 21.98 14.04 6.58
CA LEU A 407 21.96 15.08 7.60
C LEU A 407 23.35 15.31 8.21
N ALA A 408 24.08 14.23 8.50
CA ALA A 408 25.44 14.31 9.02
C ALA A 408 26.40 14.97 8.03
N ALA A 409 26.16 14.87 6.74
CA ALA A 409 26.93 15.53 5.69
C ALA A 409 26.51 16.99 5.45
N GLY A 410 25.37 17.45 5.98
CA GLY A 410 24.91 18.83 5.87
C GLY A 410 23.83 19.08 4.82
N TRP A 411 23.08 18.06 4.40
CA TRP A 411 21.88 18.28 3.59
C TRP A 411 20.90 19.22 4.28
N PRO A 412 20.17 20.07 3.53
CA PRO A 412 19.21 21.00 4.12
C PRO A 412 18.07 20.24 4.80
N VAL A 413 17.96 20.34 6.13
CA VAL A 413 16.97 19.59 6.94
C VAL A 413 15.51 19.90 6.56
N ASP A 414 15.24 21.10 6.04
CA ASP A 414 13.92 21.56 5.61
C ASP A 414 13.70 21.44 4.09
N ALA A 415 14.56 20.69 3.36
CA ALA A 415 14.37 20.46 1.94
C ALA A 415 12.97 19.86 1.67
N LYS A 416 12.35 20.30 0.56
CA LYS A 416 11.01 19.84 0.18
C LYS A 416 11.08 18.91 -1.01
N GLY A 417 10.45 17.74 -0.89
CA GLY A 417 10.30 16.73 -1.93
C GLY A 417 8.90 16.72 -2.54
N GLU A 418 8.44 15.53 -2.88
CA GLU A 418 7.09 15.29 -3.41
C GLU A 418 6.02 15.80 -2.43
N TYR A 419 4.89 16.29 -2.93
CA TYR A 419 3.82 16.94 -2.15
C TYR A 419 4.30 18.13 -1.30
N GLN A 420 5.46 18.72 -1.61
CA GLN A 420 6.10 19.77 -0.79
C GLN A 420 6.36 19.31 0.66
N MET A 421 6.50 18.01 0.88
CA MET A 421 6.77 17.44 2.20
C MET A 421 8.27 17.50 2.53
N THR A 422 8.56 17.84 3.80
CA THR A 422 9.91 17.81 4.37
C THR A 422 10.26 16.39 4.88
N PRO A 423 11.55 16.09 5.14
CA PRO A 423 11.95 14.82 5.77
C PRO A 423 11.22 14.56 7.09
N LEU A 424 11.01 15.60 7.90
CA LEU A 424 10.30 15.48 9.18
C LEU A 424 8.84 15.08 8.98
N GLN A 425 8.16 15.65 7.96
CA GLN A 425 6.78 15.30 7.65
C GLN A 425 6.65 13.86 7.18
N TRP A 426 7.55 13.37 6.32
CA TRP A 426 7.57 11.98 5.89
C TRP A 426 7.85 11.01 7.05
N ALA A 427 8.85 11.30 7.87
CA ALA A 427 9.16 10.49 9.06
C ALA A 427 7.96 10.41 10.02
N SER A 428 7.25 11.52 10.17
CA SER A 428 6.03 11.62 10.99
C SER A 428 4.86 10.83 10.39
N TRP A 429 4.66 10.90 9.07
CA TRP A 429 3.66 10.11 8.35
C TRP A 429 3.86 8.61 8.50
N HIS A 430 5.12 8.16 8.54
CA HIS A 430 5.46 6.74 8.76
C HIS A 430 5.37 6.30 10.21
N GLY A 431 5.26 7.23 11.17
CA GLY A 431 5.37 6.91 12.60
C GLY A 431 6.77 6.39 12.97
N ASN A 432 7.80 6.86 12.26
CA ASN A 432 9.19 6.46 12.53
C ASN A 432 9.81 7.39 13.58
N ALA A 433 9.55 7.09 14.86
CA ALA A 433 10.00 7.90 15.99
C ALA A 433 11.54 8.04 16.07
N GLU A 434 12.29 7.04 15.64
CA GLU A 434 13.76 7.09 15.62
C GLU A 434 14.24 8.10 14.58
N MET A 435 13.71 8.03 13.35
CA MET A 435 14.03 8.98 12.29
C MET A 435 13.59 10.40 12.67
N VAL A 436 12.43 10.57 13.28
CA VAL A 436 11.95 11.87 13.79
C VAL A 436 12.95 12.45 14.79
N ARG A 437 13.37 11.67 15.80
CA ARG A 437 14.37 12.13 16.79
C ARG A 437 15.69 12.50 16.15
N GLU A 438 16.15 11.73 15.15
CA GLU A 438 17.39 12.05 14.43
C GLU A 438 17.27 13.38 13.68
N ILE A 439 16.19 13.61 12.94
CA ILE A 439 15.95 14.86 12.21
C ILE A 439 15.86 16.07 13.17
N LEU A 440 15.19 15.90 14.31
CA LEU A 440 15.04 16.96 15.31
C LEU A 440 16.38 17.49 15.88
N ARG A 441 17.44 16.68 15.88
CA ARG A 441 18.80 17.12 16.27
C ARG A 441 19.34 18.26 15.41
N TYR A 442 18.85 18.35 14.16
CA TYR A 442 19.26 19.36 13.19
C TYR A 442 18.35 20.58 13.16
N ARG A 443 17.45 20.71 14.17
CA ARG A 443 16.57 21.86 14.41
C ARG A 443 15.71 22.24 13.19
N PRO A 444 14.90 21.32 12.63
CA PRO A 444 14.00 21.63 11.54
C PRO A 444 12.91 22.63 11.99
N LYS A 445 12.30 23.29 11.02
CA LYS A 445 11.14 24.14 11.24
C LYS A 445 9.89 23.27 11.42
N LEU A 446 9.37 23.18 12.64
CA LEU A 446 8.27 22.26 13.02
C LEU A 446 6.93 22.60 12.36
N GLU A 447 6.68 23.88 12.09
CA GLU A 447 5.40 24.40 11.61
C GLU A 447 5.36 24.59 10.08
N LEU A 448 6.33 24.05 9.35
CA LEU A 448 6.23 24.02 7.88
C LEU A 448 5.05 23.15 7.47
N SER A 449 4.22 23.66 6.55
CA SER A 449 3.15 22.89 5.94
C SER A 449 3.56 22.36 4.55
N CYS A 450 3.00 21.19 4.21
CA CYS A 450 3.07 20.60 2.88
C CYS A 450 1.97 21.19 1.96
N GLN A 451 1.82 20.67 0.74
CA GLN A 451 0.78 21.13 -0.17
C GLN A 451 -0.67 20.89 0.34
N HIS A 452 -0.85 20.01 1.33
CA HIS A 452 -2.13 19.72 1.99
C HIS A 452 -2.35 20.56 3.25
N GLU A 453 -1.52 21.60 3.47
CA GLU A 453 -1.56 22.48 4.63
C GLU A 453 -1.36 21.78 5.99
N ILE A 454 -0.71 20.60 5.99
CA ILE A 454 -0.48 19.76 7.18
C ILE A 454 0.95 19.93 7.65
N THR A 455 1.17 20.13 8.96
CA THR A 455 2.48 20.16 9.62
C THR A 455 3.03 18.76 9.91
N ALA A 456 4.26 18.63 10.40
CA ALA A 456 4.82 17.34 10.79
C ALA A 456 3.97 16.64 11.87
N LEU A 457 3.48 17.37 12.86
CA LEU A 457 2.56 16.82 13.86
C LEU A 457 1.25 16.36 13.23
N GLY A 458 0.67 17.15 12.32
CA GLY A 458 -0.53 16.77 11.57
C GLY A 458 -0.31 15.51 10.73
N CYS A 459 0.87 15.35 10.12
CA CYS A 459 1.23 14.12 9.39
C CYS A 459 1.28 12.88 10.32
N ALA A 460 1.78 13.02 11.55
CA ALA A 460 1.79 11.92 12.52
C ALA A 460 0.35 11.55 12.95
N LEU A 461 -0.50 12.56 13.22
CA LEU A 461 -1.89 12.34 13.59
C LEU A 461 -2.64 11.57 12.49
N HIS A 462 -2.68 12.12 11.29
CA HIS A 462 -3.36 11.51 10.15
C HIS A 462 -2.73 10.16 9.76
N GLY A 463 -1.41 10.05 9.83
CA GLY A 463 -0.67 8.82 9.53
C GLY A 463 -1.00 7.67 10.48
N SER A 464 -1.35 7.95 11.73
CA SER A 464 -1.70 6.93 12.73
C SER A 464 -2.93 6.10 12.36
N GLU A 465 -3.82 6.64 11.51
CA GLU A 465 -5.02 5.95 11.00
C GLU A 465 -4.91 5.56 9.51
N ASN A 466 -4.16 6.32 8.70
CA ASN A 466 -4.23 6.25 7.24
C ASN A 466 -2.93 5.80 6.56
N SER A 467 -1.79 5.82 7.26
CA SER A 467 -0.50 5.42 6.68
C SER A 467 -0.43 3.91 6.40
N TRP A 468 0.42 3.55 5.45
CA TRP A 468 0.82 2.15 5.19
C TRP A 468 1.44 1.48 6.43
N HIS A 469 2.00 2.28 7.33
CA HIS A 469 2.66 1.84 8.57
C HIS A 469 1.80 2.01 9.82
N ARG A 470 0.48 2.29 9.69
CA ARG A 470 -0.42 2.51 10.84
C ARG A 470 -0.42 1.37 11.88
N GLN A 471 -0.06 0.14 11.46
CA GLN A 471 0.01 -1.02 12.35
C GLN A 471 1.42 -1.28 12.92
N THR A 472 2.46 -0.71 12.33
CA THR A 472 3.86 -0.99 12.65
C THR A 472 4.63 0.24 13.10
N GLY A 473 4.15 1.45 12.79
CA GLY A 473 4.75 2.71 13.20
C GLY A 473 4.47 3.02 14.69
N ASP A 474 5.43 3.64 15.36
CA ASP A 474 5.28 4.13 16.72
C ASP A 474 4.83 5.60 16.70
N TYR A 475 3.53 5.80 16.45
CA TYR A 475 2.95 7.14 16.36
C TYR A 475 2.88 7.84 17.70
N ALA A 476 2.73 7.09 18.80
CA ALA A 476 2.73 7.66 20.16
C ALA A 476 4.09 8.32 20.45
N ALA A 477 5.20 7.59 20.26
CA ALA A 477 6.54 8.12 20.47
C ALA A 477 6.93 9.20 19.43
N THR A 478 6.37 9.14 18.21
CA THR A 478 6.55 10.18 17.18
C THR A 478 5.91 11.50 17.60
N VAL A 479 4.66 11.46 18.05
CA VAL A 479 3.93 12.65 18.53
C VAL A 479 4.58 13.21 19.78
N GLU A 480 4.98 12.37 20.75
CA GLU A 480 5.69 12.79 21.95
C GLU A 480 6.99 13.54 21.60
N ALA A 481 7.81 12.98 20.68
CA ALA A 481 9.06 13.63 20.26
C ALA A 481 8.84 14.99 19.59
N LEU A 482 7.78 15.14 18.78
CA LEU A 482 7.43 16.41 18.14
C LEU A 482 6.95 17.46 19.16
N LEU A 483 6.12 17.06 20.11
CA LEU A 483 5.64 17.94 21.18
C LEU A 483 6.77 18.38 22.11
N ASP A 484 7.65 17.47 22.49
CA ASP A 484 8.83 17.77 23.31
C ASP A 484 9.79 18.73 22.58
N ALA A 485 9.83 18.68 21.25
CA ALA A 485 10.59 19.63 20.43
C ALA A 485 9.90 21.00 20.27
N GLY A 486 8.65 21.16 20.74
CA GLY A 486 7.91 22.41 20.72
C GLY A 486 6.91 22.55 19.56
N ALA A 487 6.51 21.46 18.90
CA ALA A 487 5.44 21.50 17.92
C ALA A 487 4.11 21.91 18.58
N LYS A 488 3.31 22.72 17.87
CA LYS A 488 2.03 23.23 18.38
C LYS A 488 0.99 22.12 18.44
N ALA A 489 0.58 21.74 19.65
CA ALA A 489 -0.49 20.77 19.83
C ALA A 489 -1.82 21.30 19.27
N PRO A 490 -2.60 20.47 18.53
CA PRO A 490 -3.95 20.82 18.15
C PRO A 490 -4.86 20.83 19.37
N LYS A 491 -6.00 21.52 19.27
CA LYS A 491 -7.05 21.37 20.29
C LYS A 491 -7.59 19.95 20.27
N LEU A 492 -7.66 19.31 21.42
CA LEU A 492 -8.32 18.02 21.55
C LEU A 492 -9.83 18.19 21.35
N THR A 493 -10.31 17.72 20.21
CA THR A 493 -11.75 17.64 19.90
C THR A 493 -12.10 16.18 19.66
N ASP A 494 -13.37 15.84 19.82
CA ASP A 494 -13.84 14.46 19.59
C ASP A 494 -13.72 14.03 18.11
N ASP A 495 -13.60 15.00 17.20
CA ASP A 495 -13.45 14.78 15.76
C ASP A 495 -11.98 14.72 15.30
N LEU A 496 -11.00 14.84 16.20
CA LEU A 496 -9.60 14.76 15.84
C LEU A 496 -9.26 13.36 15.33
N GLU A 497 -8.92 13.25 14.05
CA GLU A 497 -8.58 11.99 13.41
C GLU A 497 -7.17 11.54 13.82
N ALA A 498 -7.09 10.65 14.78
CA ALA A 498 -5.85 10.04 15.26
C ALA A 498 -6.13 8.74 16.02
N SER A 499 -5.13 7.86 16.10
CA SER A 499 -5.25 6.64 16.89
C SER A 499 -5.43 6.93 18.39
N GLN A 500 -6.01 5.95 19.11
CA GLN A 500 -6.24 6.11 20.55
C GLN A 500 -4.94 6.37 21.33
N GLU A 501 -3.85 5.71 20.96
CA GLU A 501 -2.54 5.90 21.61
C GLU A 501 -2.02 7.33 21.43
N VAL A 502 -2.25 7.92 20.27
CA VAL A 502 -1.91 9.33 19.99
C VAL A 502 -2.77 10.28 20.81
N HIS A 503 -4.08 10.03 20.91
CA HIS A 503 -4.96 10.80 21.80
C HIS A 503 -4.49 10.79 23.26
N ASP A 504 -3.99 9.66 23.74
CA ASP A 504 -3.50 9.54 25.11
C ASP A 504 -2.19 10.33 25.32
N VAL A 505 -1.34 10.45 24.29
CA VAL A 505 -0.15 11.33 24.32
C VAL A 505 -0.56 12.79 24.38
N LEU A 506 -1.48 13.23 23.52
CA LEU A 506 -1.95 14.61 23.47
C LEU A 506 -2.57 15.05 24.79
N ARG A 507 -3.41 14.21 25.44
CA ARG A 507 -3.99 14.50 26.77
C ARG A 507 -2.92 14.67 27.82
N ARG A 508 -1.93 13.75 27.88
CA ARG A 508 -0.82 13.87 28.83
C ARG A 508 0.00 15.14 28.63
N HIS A 509 0.14 15.58 27.38
CA HIS A 509 0.85 16.82 27.08
C HIS A 509 0.04 18.04 27.52
N GLU A 510 -1.28 18.07 27.30
CA GLU A 510 -2.17 19.14 27.75
C GLU A 510 -2.14 19.27 29.29
N GLU A 511 -2.22 18.13 30.03
CA GLU A 511 -2.14 18.09 31.49
C GLU A 511 -0.79 18.60 32.06
N ARG A 512 0.31 18.45 31.30
CA ARG A 512 1.64 18.98 31.72
C ARG A 512 1.82 20.47 31.45
N SER A 513 0.99 21.03 30.58
CA SER A 513 1.08 22.43 30.14
C SER A 513 0.26 23.38 31.01
N PHE A 514 -0.54 22.83 31.94
CA PHE A 514 -1.26 23.52 33.00
C PHE A 514 -0.58 23.31 34.37
#